data_63bfc066fbbe4663d06cede873b7a6c5
#
_entry.id   63bfc066fbbe4663d06cede873b7a6c5
#
_cell.length_a   1.000
_cell.length_b   1.000
_cell.length_c   1.000
_cell.angle_alpha   90.00
_cell.angle_beta   90.00
_cell.angle_gamma   90.00
#
_symmetry.space_group_name_H-M   'P 1'
#
loop_
_entity.id
_entity.type
_entity.pdbx_description
1 polymer ?
#
loop_
_entity_poly.entity_id
_entity_poly.type
_entity_poly.pdbx_seq_one_letter_code
_entity_poly.pdbx_strand_id
1 'polypeptide(L)'
;MVMYARNHITPDSALGGWQMKRSLRWEGTTGGTYSYLYRTGSSPTGGGKYSYSSWIKRVSRDEQTCLWGAGGGSQTNTHAEGIYITSSNQIALIYRGAVGGGSVGWYAYSKNLIRDYGSWYHIMLTYDNNQSGISNKIKYYFNGVEVPYYSGVGSPGDLEFVNKSGVTQYIGRMDQGSGPGAARVYQAETHV
;
A
#
# COMPACT_ATOMS: atom_id res chain seq x y z
N MET A 1 5.73 33.92 0.27
CA MET A 1 4.62 33.73 1.22
C MET A 1 3.86 32.47 0.80
N VAL A 2 4.10 31.36 1.47
CA VAL A 2 3.46 30.07 1.14
C VAL A 2 2.17 30.00 1.93
N MET A 3 1.03 30.09 1.27
CA MET A 3 -0.26 29.84 1.89
C MET A 3 -0.43 28.33 2.09
N TYR A 4 -0.38 27.87 3.32
CA TYR A 4 -0.86 26.55 3.66
C TYR A 4 -2.39 26.58 3.64
N ALA A 5 -2.98 25.96 2.64
CA ALA A 5 -4.41 25.70 2.66
C ALA A 5 -4.69 24.73 3.83
N ARG A 6 -5.21 25.24 4.92
CA ARG A 6 -5.80 24.41 5.97
C ARG A 6 -7.05 23.76 5.35
N ASN A 7 -7.01 22.46 5.10
CA ASN A 7 -8.23 21.73 4.86
C ASN A 7 -9.05 21.78 6.17
N HIS A 8 -10.00 22.71 6.23
CA HIS A 8 -11.04 22.68 7.25
C HIS A 8 -11.92 21.45 6.97
N ILE A 9 -11.63 20.37 7.65
CA ILE A 9 -12.65 19.37 7.89
C ILE A 9 -13.52 20.03 8.95
N THR A 10 -14.75 20.38 8.57
CA THR A 10 -15.70 21.02 9.49
C THR A 10 -15.91 20.11 10.71
N PRO A 11 -15.99 20.68 11.93
CA PRO A 11 -16.16 19.91 13.17
C PRO A 11 -17.45 19.07 13.24
N ASP A 12 -18.36 19.32 12.32
CA ASP A 12 -19.70 18.72 12.28
C ASP A 12 -19.84 17.56 11.28
N SER A 13 -18.79 16.78 11.04
CA SER A 13 -19.07 15.49 10.40
C SER A 13 -19.91 14.65 11.38
N ALA A 14 -21.08 14.22 10.96
CA ALA A 14 -22.01 13.35 11.70
C ALA A 14 -21.38 11.99 12.13
N LEU A 15 -20.11 11.82 11.96
CA LEU A 15 -19.26 10.67 12.29
C LEU A 15 -18.37 10.91 13.52
N GLY A 16 -18.78 11.76 14.46
CA GLY A 16 -18.16 11.77 15.78
C GLY A 16 -16.84 12.54 15.90
N GLY A 17 -16.60 13.56 15.09
CA GLY A 17 -15.55 14.56 15.37
C GLY A 17 -14.10 14.10 15.26
N TRP A 18 -13.82 12.97 14.64
CA TRP A 18 -12.44 12.54 14.41
C TRP A 18 -11.75 13.45 13.38
N GLN A 19 -10.59 13.98 13.73
CA GLN A 19 -9.81 14.86 12.87
C GLN A 19 -8.41 14.27 12.66
N MET A 20 -7.99 14.19 11.42
CA MET A 20 -6.61 13.86 11.08
C MET A 20 -5.71 15.02 11.49
N LYS A 21 -4.92 14.83 12.54
CA LYS A 21 -4.07 15.90 13.10
C LYS A 21 -2.77 16.07 12.32
N ARG A 22 -2.25 15.03 11.71
CA ARG A 22 -0.95 15.02 11.03
C ARG A 22 -0.95 14.07 9.85
N SER A 23 -0.22 14.43 8.81
CA SER A 23 0.08 13.55 7.67
C SER A 23 1.53 13.74 7.25
N LEU A 24 2.11 12.70 6.67
CA LEU A 24 3.41 12.77 6.01
C LEU A 24 3.18 12.91 4.50
N ARG A 25 3.96 13.78 3.88
CA ARG A 25 4.04 13.88 2.43
C ARG A 25 5.26 13.09 1.97
N TRP A 26 5.01 12.14 1.12
CA TRP A 26 6.05 11.38 0.46
C TRP A 26 6.39 12.05 -0.86
N GLU A 27 7.66 12.28 -1.10
CA GLU A 27 8.18 12.77 -2.37
C GLU A 27 9.15 11.75 -2.93
N GLY A 28 8.73 11.09 -4.00
CA GLY A 28 9.59 10.22 -4.77
C GLY A 28 9.97 10.89 -6.08
N THR A 29 11.25 10.87 -6.44
CA THR A 29 11.71 11.29 -7.76
C THR A 29 12.04 10.08 -8.60
N THR A 30 11.67 10.11 -9.88
CA THR A 30 12.15 9.14 -10.85
C THR A 30 13.68 9.29 -10.90
N GLY A 31 14.43 8.35 -10.34
CA GLY A 31 15.89 8.40 -10.42
C GLY A 31 16.67 8.42 -9.10
N GLY A 32 16.01 8.32 -7.92
CA GLY A 32 16.82 7.89 -6.81
C GLY A 32 16.67 8.47 -5.41
N THR A 33 15.95 9.55 -5.20
CA THR A 33 15.77 10.04 -3.82
C THR A 33 14.33 9.78 -3.37
N TYR A 34 14.17 8.98 -2.30
CA TYR A 34 12.87 8.57 -1.80
C TYR A 34 12.75 8.94 -0.34
N SER A 35 11.61 9.53 0.04
CA SER A 35 11.22 9.67 1.44
C SER A 35 10.45 8.43 1.86
N TYR A 36 10.85 7.80 2.96
CA TYR A 36 10.16 6.63 3.49
C TYR A 36 10.42 6.47 4.98
N LEU A 37 9.55 5.75 5.67
CA LEU A 37 9.82 5.21 7.00
C LEU A 37 10.10 3.72 6.88
N TYR A 38 10.91 3.19 7.79
CA TYR A 38 11.16 1.75 7.83
C TYR A 38 11.28 1.24 9.27
N ARG A 39 11.00 -0.03 9.40
CA ARG A 39 11.31 -0.81 10.60
C ARG A 39 11.74 -2.22 10.19
N THR A 40 12.53 -2.88 11.03
CA THR A 40 12.80 -4.32 10.88
C THR A 40 11.78 -5.09 11.70
N GLY A 41 11.19 -6.12 11.12
CA GLY A 41 10.26 -6.99 11.82
C GLY A 41 10.96 -7.76 12.94
N SER A 42 10.28 -7.96 14.06
CA SER A 42 10.85 -8.62 15.25
C SER A 42 10.25 -9.99 15.56
N SER A 43 9.08 -10.28 15.07
CA SER A 43 8.41 -11.57 15.30
C SER A 43 7.59 -11.99 14.09
N PRO A 44 7.72 -13.23 13.63
CA PRO A 44 6.85 -13.75 12.59
C PRO A 44 5.50 -14.09 13.23
N THR A 45 4.52 -13.23 13.01
CA THR A 45 3.13 -13.69 13.02
C THR A 45 2.88 -14.20 11.62
N GLY A 46 2.46 -15.45 11.46
CA GLY A 46 2.35 -16.07 10.15
C GLY A 46 1.66 -15.18 9.12
N GLY A 47 2.21 -15.12 7.90
CA GLY A 47 1.73 -14.29 6.78
C GLY A 47 0.37 -14.70 6.21
N GLY A 48 -0.34 -15.62 6.87
CA GLY A 48 -1.64 -16.11 6.42
C GLY A 48 -2.78 -15.12 6.58
N LYS A 49 -2.68 -14.16 7.50
CA LYS A 49 -3.71 -13.13 7.73
C LYS A 49 -3.08 -11.81 8.12
N TYR A 50 -3.54 -10.74 7.49
CA TYR A 50 -3.16 -9.39 7.88
C TYR A 50 -4.18 -8.36 7.39
N SER A 51 -4.06 -7.16 7.90
CA SER A 51 -4.80 -6.01 7.42
C SER A 51 -3.87 -4.82 7.25
N TYR A 52 -4.20 -3.99 6.29
CA TYR A 52 -3.58 -2.69 6.08
C TYR A 52 -4.66 -1.63 6.07
N SER A 53 -4.44 -0.52 6.74
CA SER A 53 -5.30 0.65 6.58
C SER A 53 -4.49 1.93 6.59
N SER A 54 -4.95 2.93 5.83
CA SER A 54 -4.34 4.25 5.80
C SER A 54 -5.27 5.28 5.19
N TRP A 55 -5.14 6.52 5.63
CA TRP A 55 -5.64 7.68 4.91
C TRP A 55 -4.62 8.13 3.89
N ILE A 56 -5.05 8.32 2.64
CA ILE A 56 -4.20 8.76 1.55
C ILE A 56 -4.82 9.93 0.79
N LYS A 57 -3.96 10.81 0.28
CA LYS A 57 -4.32 11.85 -0.69
C LYS A 57 -3.24 11.90 -1.75
N ARG A 58 -3.61 11.64 -3.00
CA ARG A 58 -2.65 11.65 -4.12
C ARG A 58 -2.20 13.06 -4.46
N VAL A 59 -0.97 13.15 -4.97
CA VAL A 59 -0.39 14.42 -5.44
C VAL A 59 0.06 14.38 -6.91
N SER A 60 0.14 13.19 -7.51
CA SER A 60 0.53 13.03 -8.92
C SER A 60 -0.41 12.10 -9.67
N ARG A 61 -0.49 12.31 -10.99
CA ARG A 61 -1.33 11.50 -11.89
C ARG A 61 -0.53 10.32 -12.44
N ASP A 62 -1.26 9.24 -12.71
CA ASP A 62 -0.87 8.10 -13.54
C ASP A 62 0.51 7.50 -13.25
N GLU A 63 1.04 7.74 -12.06
CA GLU A 63 2.25 7.15 -11.57
C GLU A 63 1.94 6.06 -10.56
N GLN A 64 2.71 4.99 -10.62
CA GLN A 64 2.66 3.99 -9.56
C GLN A 64 3.19 4.59 -8.27
N THR A 65 2.48 4.33 -7.20
CA THR A 65 2.78 4.92 -5.89
C THR A 65 2.76 3.83 -4.84
N CYS A 66 3.90 3.54 -4.24
CA CYS A 66 3.97 2.56 -3.16
C CYS A 66 3.48 3.16 -1.85
N LEU A 67 2.57 2.49 -1.19
CA LEU A 67 2.03 2.89 0.11
C LEU A 67 2.72 2.14 1.25
N TRP A 68 2.96 0.86 1.04
CA TRP A 68 3.64 -0.01 2.00
C TRP A 68 4.37 -1.12 1.24
N GLY A 69 5.50 -1.57 1.77
CA GLY A 69 6.24 -2.69 1.23
C GLY A 69 7.03 -3.43 2.29
N ALA A 70 7.29 -4.71 2.05
CA ALA A 70 8.14 -5.55 2.88
C ALA A 70 9.02 -6.44 2.01
N GLY A 71 10.18 -6.83 2.51
CA GLY A 71 11.17 -7.59 1.75
C GLY A 71 12.02 -6.72 0.85
N GLY A 72 12.73 -7.32 -0.09
CA GLY A 72 13.70 -6.61 -0.89
C GLY A 72 14.94 -6.26 -0.06
N GLY A 73 15.98 -6.94 -0.14
CA GLY A 73 17.29 -6.56 0.36
C GLY A 73 18.22 -6.43 -0.84
N SER A 74 19.33 -5.76 -0.66
CA SER A 74 20.27 -5.32 -1.70
C SER A 74 20.83 -6.41 -2.62
N GLN A 75 20.36 -7.62 -2.54
CA GLN A 75 21.09 -8.72 -3.15
C GLN A 75 20.40 -9.37 -4.35
N THR A 76 19.09 -9.37 -4.42
CA THR A 76 18.43 -9.95 -5.61
C THR A 76 16.96 -9.54 -5.66
N ASN A 77 16.52 -9.06 -6.77
CA ASN A 77 15.19 -8.62 -7.19
C ASN A 77 14.04 -9.62 -6.97
N THR A 78 14.05 -10.41 -5.93
CA THR A 78 13.37 -11.69 -5.97
C THR A 78 12.20 -11.81 -5.02
N HIS A 79 12.17 -11.03 -3.94
CA HIS A 79 11.12 -11.20 -2.93
C HIS A 79 10.67 -9.86 -2.39
N ALA A 80 9.48 -9.46 -2.71
CA ALA A 80 8.87 -8.28 -2.11
C ALA A 80 7.37 -8.42 -2.08
N GLU A 81 6.77 -7.90 -1.04
CA GLU A 81 5.33 -7.72 -0.89
C GLU A 81 5.03 -6.24 -0.81
N GLY A 82 3.90 -5.83 -1.34
CA GLY A 82 3.57 -4.42 -1.25
C GLY A 82 2.15 -4.07 -1.63
N ILE A 83 1.73 -2.92 -1.11
CA ILE A 83 0.47 -2.28 -1.43
C ILE A 83 0.80 -0.98 -2.15
N TYR A 84 0.25 -0.81 -3.33
CA TYR A 84 0.51 0.38 -4.14
C TYR A 84 -0.70 0.81 -4.96
N ILE A 85 -0.67 2.04 -5.42
CA ILE A 85 -1.60 2.56 -6.40
C ILE A 85 -0.96 2.37 -7.77
N THR A 86 -1.67 1.70 -8.68
CA THR A 86 -1.18 1.49 -10.06
C THR A 86 -1.26 2.77 -10.89
N SER A 87 -0.60 2.76 -12.06
CA SER A 87 -0.79 3.81 -13.09
C SER A 87 -2.24 3.91 -13.58
N SER A 88 -3.01 2.84 -13.47
CA SER A 88 -4.46 2.82 -13.75
C SER A 88 -5.31 3.29 -12.56
N ASN A 89 -4.68 3.83 -11.51
CA ASN A 89 -5.35 4.36 -10.31
C ASN A 89 -6.06 3.33 -9.41
N GLN A 90 -5.75 2.06 -9.54
CA GLN A 90 -6.29 0.97 -8.71
C GLN A 90 -5.38 0.74 -7.50
N ILE A 91 -5.96 0.29 -6.39
CA ILE A 91 -5.16 -0.29 -5.29
C ILE A 91 -4.78 -1.70 -5.69
N ALA A 92 -3.53 -2.03 -5.54
CA ALA A 92 -3.00 -3.36 -5.79
C ALA A 92 -2.27 -3.90 -4.56
N LEU A 93 -2.49 -5.18 -4.29
CA LEU A 93 -1.62 -6.00 -3.48
C LEU A 93 -0.78 -6.85 -4.41
N ILE A 94 0.53 -6.86 -4.20
CA ILE A 94 1.48 -7.61 -4.99
C ILE A 94 2.35 -8.49 -4.11
N TYR A 95 2.61 -9.68 -4.59
CA TYR A 95 3.66 -10.56 -4.09
C TYR A 95 4.61 -10.92 -5.24
N ARG A 96 5.88 -10.72 -5.01
CA ARG A 96 6.93 -11.17 -5.91
C ARG A 96 7.69 -12.31 -5.23
N GLY A 97 7.58 -13.49 -5.78
CA GLY A 97 8.26 -14.68 -5.27
C GLY A 97 9.63 -14.89 -5.88
N ALA A 98 10.43 -15.74 -5.22
CA ALA A 98 11.83 -16.01 -5.56
C ALA A 98 12.02 -17.06 -6.64
N VAL A 99 11.24 -17.12 -7.63
CA VAL A 99 11.50 -18.13 -8.67
C VAL A 99 12.19 -17.48 -9.87
N GLY A 100 13.51 -17.54 -9.89
CA GLY A 100 14.31 -17.41 -11.11
C GLY A 100 14.13 -16.11 -11.89
N GLY A 101 14.35 -14.94 -11.28
CA GLY A 101 14.55 -13.74 -12.08
C GLY A 101 13.42 -12.72 -12.09
N GLY A 102 12.79 -12.45 -10.98
CA GLY A 102 11.93 -11.26 -10.83
C GLY A 102 10.50 -11.40 -11.36
N SER A 103 10.04 -12.60 -11.52
CA SER A 103 8.64 -12.86 -11.91
C SER A 103 7.69 -12.45 -10.80
N VAL A 104 6.59 -11.82 -11.18
CA VAL A 104 5.48 -11.53 -10.28
C VAL A 104 4.85 -12.86 -9.87
N GLY A 105 4.88 -13.20 -8.60
CA GLY A 105 4.26 -14.42 -8.10
C GLY A 105 2.74 -14.34 -8.23
N TRP A 106 2.16 -13.23 -7.74
CA TRP A 106 0.75 -12.89 -7.94
C TRP A 106 0.49 -11.43 -7.63
N TYR A 107 -0.61 -10.91 -8.15
CA TYR A 107 -1.13 -9.60 -7.79
C TYR A 107 -2.66 -9.58 -7.87
N ALA A 108 -3.24 -8.66 -7.13
CA ALA A 108 -4.69 -8.45 -7.09
C ALA A 108 -5.00 -6.96 -7.12
N TYR A 109 -6.01 -6.58 -7.88
CA TYR A 109 -6.44 -5.19 -8.08
C TYR A 109 -7.84 -4.94 -7.55
N SER A 110 -8.05 -3.77 -6.97
CA SER A 110 -9.40 -3.26 -6.66
C SER A 110 -10.12 -2.82 -7.93
N LYS A 111 -11.45 -2.90 -7.94
CA LYS A 111 -12.27 -2.34 -9.02
C LYS A 111 -12.33 -0.82 -8.95
N ASN A 112 -12.34 -0.24 -7.76
CA ASN A 112 -12.40 1.19 -7.57
C ASN A 112 -11.11 1.89 -7.94
N LEU A 113 -11.24 3.12 -8.43
CA LEU A 113 -10.15 3.96 -8.91
C LEU A 113 -10.04 5.21 -8.05
N ILE A 114 -8.81 5.53 -7.62
CA ILE A 114 -8.48 6.74 -6.90
C ILE A 114 -8.11 7.83 -7.91
N ARG A 115 -9.09 8.55 -8.42
CA ARG A 115 -8.92 9.55 -9.48
C ARG A 115 -8.90 10.99 -9.01
N ASP A 116 -9.45 11.27 -7.85
CA ASP A 116 -9.46 12.61 -7.30
C ASP A 116 -8.18 12.88 -6.50
N TYR A 117 -7.39 13.83 -6.97
CA TYR A 117 -6.11 14.23 -6.36
C TYR A 117 -6.28 15.28 -5.26
N GLY A 118 -7.48 15.81 -5.09
CA GLY A 118 -7.80 16.80 -4.06
C GLY A 118 -8.30 16.19 -2.76
N SER A 119 -8.83 14.99 -2.82
CA SER A 119 -9.57 14.37 -1.72
C SER A 119 -8.74 13.38 -0.92
N TRP A 120 -9.08 13.24 0.35
CA TRP A 120 -8.63 12.16 1.20
C TRP A 120 -9.49 10.93 1.02
N TYR A 121 -8.84 9.77 0.95
CA TYR A 121 -9.46 8.46 0.94
C TYR A 121 -8.97 7.66 2.12
N HIS A 122 -9.88 7.04 2.86
CA HIS A 122 -9.53 5.95 3.73
C HIS A 122 -9.52 4.67 2.89
N ILE A 123 -8.39 4.01 2.86
CA ILE A 123 -8.25 2.71 2.22
C ILE A 123 -7.96 1.65 3.28
N MET A 124 -8.59 0.50 3.13
CA MET A 124 -8.27 -0.67 3.92
C MET A 124 -8.21 -1.89 3.00
N LEU A 125 -7.30 -2.78 3.30
CA LEU A 125 -7.14 -4.06 2.65
C LEU A 125 -7.04 -5.13 3.73
N THR A 126 -7.77 -6.22 3.57
CA THR A 126 -7.61 -7.42 4.40
C THR A 126 -7.21 -8.59 3.54
N TYR A 127 -6.37 -9.44 4.10
CA TYR A 127 -5.90 -10.67 3.50
C TYR A 127 -6.11 -11.84 4.44
N ASP A 128 -6.71 -12.93 3.94
CA ASP A 128 -6.89 -14.19 4.68
C ASP A 128 -6.65 -15.36 3.72
N ASN A 129 -5.48 -16.00 3.81
CA ASN A 129 -5.12 -17.12 2.95
C ASN A 129 -5.95 -18.38 3.21
N ASN A 130 -6.64 -18.49 4.34
CA ASN A 130 -7.49 -19.63 4.65
C ASN A 130 -8.80 -19.64 3.86
N GLN A 131 -9.12 -18.54 3.16
CA GLN A 131 -10.30 -18.46 2.32
C GLN A 131 -10.10 -19.15 0.98
N SER A 132 -11.17 -19.64 0.38
CA SER A 132 -11.16 -20.17 -0.98
C SER A 132 -11.45 -19.06 -2.00
N GLY A 133 -10.68 -19.04 -3.08
CA GLY A 133 -10.84 -18.05 -4.15
C GLY A 133 -10.23 -16.68 -3.80
N ILE A 134 -9.60 -16.05 -4.78
CA ILE A 134 -8.85 -14.80 -4.61
C ILE A 134 -9.72 -13.65 -4.08
N SER A 135 -10.96 -13.54 -4.57
CA SER A 135 -11.91 -12.50 -4.13
C SER A 135 -12.36 -12.63 -2.67
N ASN A 136 -12.24 -13.83 -2.09
CA ASN A 136 -12.51 -14.06 -0.67
C ASN A 136 -11.26 -13.87 0.17
N LYS A 137 -10.10 -14.18 -0.38
CA LYS A 137 -8.81 -13.99 0.30
C LYS A 137 -8.48 -12.51 0.49
N ILE A 138 -8.83 -11.66 -0.48
CA ILE A 138 -8.49 -10.24 -0.50
C ILE A 138 -9.77 -9.41 -0.53
N LYS A 139 -9.90 -8.51 0.43
CA LYS A 139 -10.99 -7.55 0.50
C LYS A 139 -10.42 -6.14 0.48
N TYR A 140 -11.02 -5.27 -0.30
CA TYR A 140 -10.70 -3.85 -0.39
C TYR A 140 -11.85 -3.02 0.16
N TYR A 141 -11.50 -1.97 0.89
CA TYR A 141 -12.47 -1.01 1.40
C TYR A 141 -12.03 0.41 1.05
N PHE A 142 -12.96 1.22 0.59
CA PHE A 142 -12.77 2.64 0.33
C PHE A 142 -13.78 3.42 1.17
N ASN A 143 -13.27 4.30 2.03
CA ASN A 143 -14.10 5.09 2.95
C ASN A 143 -15.10 4.23 3.75
N GLY A 144 -14.65 3.06 4.19
CA GLY A 144 -15.44 2.10 4.97
C GLY A 144 -16.37 1.19 4.17
N VAL A 145 -16.47 1.37 2.85
CA VAL A 145 -17.33 0.55 1.99
C VAL A 145 -16.49 -0.52 1.27
N GLU A 146 -16.90 -1.79 1.37
CA GLU A 146 -16.27 -2.87 0.62
C GLU A 146 -16.46 -2.66 -0.88
N VAL A 147 -15.37 -2.83 -1.63
CA VAL A 147 -15.37 -2.71 -3.08
C VAL A 147 -14.92 -4.01 -3.72
N PRO A 148 -15.48 -4.36 -4.89
CA PRO A 148 -15.14 -5.62 -5.51
C PRO A 148 -13.66 -5.73 -5.88
N TYR A 149 -13.14 -6.93 -5.76
CA TYR A 149 -11.96 -7.37 -6.48
C TYR A 149 -12.23 -7.29 -8.00
N TYR A 150 -11.24 -6.82 -8.74
CA TYR A 150 -11.39 -6.67 -10.20
C TYR A 150 -10.72 -7.78 -10.97
N SER A 151 -9.41 -7.91 -10.80
CA SER A 151 -8.61 -8.89 -11.52
C SER A 151 -7.28 -9.14 -10.81
N GLY A 152 -6.63 -10.22 -11.16
CA GLY A 152 -5.29 -10.55 -10.68
C GLY A 152 -4.64 -11.63 -11.53
N VAL A 153 -3.39 -11.88 -11.25
CA VAL A 153 -2.60 -12.94 -11.88
C VAL A 153 -1.98 -13.79 -10.78
N GLY A 154 -1.91 -15.08 -11.03
CA GLY A 154 -1.38 -16.06 -10.10
C GLY A 154 -2.36 -16.45 -8.99
N SER A 155 -1.92 -17.33 -8.12
CA SER A 155 -2.70 -17.78 -6.97
C SER A 155 -2.10 -17.21 -5.70
N PRO A 156 -2.85 -16.41 -4.93
CA PRO A 156 -2.38 -15.94 -3.64
C PRO A 156 -2.07 -17.10 -2.71
N GLY A 157 -0.83 -17.14 -2.25
CA GLY A 157 -0.34 -18.00 -1.18
C GLY A 157 -0.04 -17.19 0.07
N ASP A 158 0.63 -17.80 1.06
CA ASP A 158 1.04 -17.06 2.24
C ASP A 158 1.95 -15.90 1.86
N LEU A 159 1.70 -14.76 2.49
CA LEU A 159 2.61 -13.64 2.44
C LEU A 159 3.78 -13.93 3.40
N GLU A 160 4.99 -13.80 2.89
CA GLU A 160 6.17 -14.26 3.60
C GLU A 160 6.85 -13.17 4.42
N PHE A 161 6.60 -11.90 4.07
CA PHE A 161 7.43 -10.80 4.57
C PHE A 161 6.72 -9.87 5.53
N VAL A 162 5.40 -9.93 5.59
CA VAL A 162 4.64 -9.11 6.55
C VAL A 162 5.09 -9.46 7.97
N ASN A 163 5.65 -8.47 8.65
CA ASN A 163 6.12 -8.55 10.04
C ASN A 163 7.12 -9.71 10.33
N LYS A 164 7.78 -10.22 9.32
CA LYS A 164 8.79 -11.29 9.46
C LYS A 164 10.04 -10.77 10.17
N SER A 165 10.58 -11.57 11.08
CA SER A 165 11.83 -11.26 11.77
C SER A 165 12.98 -11.03 10.79
N GLY A 166 13.74 -9.97 10.98
CA GLY A 166 14.87 -9.60 10.13
C GLY A 166 14.50 -8.98 8.78
N VAL A 167 13.21 -8.93 8.42
CA VAL A 167 12.77 -8.32 7.17
C VAL A 167 12.40 -6.85 7.37
N THR A 168 12.95 -5.99 6.54
CA THR A 168 12.62 -4.56 6.58
C THR A 168 11.27 -4.32 5.94
N GLN A 169 10.45 -3.53 6.62
CA GLN A 169 9.16 -3.05 6.17
C GLN A 169 9.21 -1.55 5.98
N TYR A 170 8.57 -1.06 4.95
CA TYR A 170 8.61 0.34 4.54
C TYR A 170 7.20 0.93 4.45
N ILE A 171 7.06 2.19 4.80
CA ILE A 171 5.92 3.04 4.44
C ILE A 171 6.43 4.06 3.43
N GLY A 172 5.73 4.21 2.31
CA GLY A 172 6.11 5.11 1.23
C GLY A 172 7.12 4.53 0.24
N ARG A 173 7.53 3.28 0.42
CA ARG A 173 8.50 2.60 -0.46
C ARG A 173 8.23 1.11 -0.54
N MET A 174 8.60 0.52 -1.66
CA MET A 174 8.84 -0.91 -1.80
C MET A 174 10.23 -1.10 -2.40
N ASP A 175 11.05 -1.90 -1.77
CA ASP A 175 12.41 -2.17 -2.24
C ASP A 175 12.34 -3.18 -3.40
N GLN A 176 12.27 -2.65 -4.60
CA GLN A 176 12.32 -3.41 -5.85
C GLN A 176 13.43 -2.85 -6.71
N GLY A 177 14.30 -3.68 -7.21
CA GLY A 177 15.45 -3.26 -8.02
C GLY A 177 15.10 -2.46 -9.29
N SER A 178 13.88 -2.46 -9.77
CA SER A 178 13.44 -1.72 -10.96
C SER A 178 11.95 -1.35 -10.98
N GLY A 179 11.30 -1.33 -9.83
CA GLY A 179 9.87 -1.02 -9.72
C GLY A 179 9.57 0.40 -9.20
N PRO A 180 8.30 0.75 -9.05
CA PRO A 180 7.87 2.04 -8.51
C PRO A 180 8.27 2.12 -7.03
N GLY A 181 9.50 2.54 -6.81
CA GLY A 181 10.09 2.54 -5.47
C GLY A 181 9.56 3.61 -4.54
N ALA A 182 8.77 4.57 -5.02
CA ALA A 182 8.47 5.77 -4.25
C ALA A 182 7.00 6.10 -4.17
N ALA A 183 6.60 6.67 -3.05
CA ALA A 183 5.28 7.25 -2.90
C ALA A 183 5.26 8.73 -3.30
N ARG A 184 4.16 9.15 -3.94
CA ARG A 184 3.80 10.55 -4.18
C ARG A 184 2.40 10.79 -3.66
N VAL A 185 2.27 10.75 -2.36
CA VAL A 185 0.99 10.91 -1.65
C VAL A 185 1.22 11.62 -0.32
N TYR A 186 0.17 12.20 0.20
CA TYR A 186 0.04 12.39 1.64
C TYR A 186 -0.52 11.11 2.24
N GLN A 187 0.04 10.69 3.35
CA GLN A 187 -0.36 9.48 4.05
C GLN A 187 -0.44 9.74 5.55
N ALA A 188 -1.48 9.21 6.19
CA ALA A 188 -1.69 9.36 7.61
C ALA A 188 -2.33 8.09 8.19
N GLU A 189 -2.08 7.88 9.49
CA GLU A 189 -2.68 6.80 10.28
C GLU A 189 -2.57 5.43 9.60
N THR A 190 -1.34 5.06 9.28
CA THR A 190 -1.05 3.79 8.65
C THR A 190 -0.90 2.70 9.70
N HIS A 191 -1.67 1.64 9.54
CA HIS A 191 -1.65 0.43 10.36
C HIS A 191 -1.41 -0.79 9.47
N VAL A 192 -0.52 -1.68 9.93
CA VAL A 192 -0.18 -2.95 9.26
C VAL A 192 -0.12 -4.06 10.30
#